data_88884609803423fd8b57fc68d16eaf9f
#
_entry.id   88884609803423fd8b57fc68d16eaf9f
#
_cell.length_a   1.000
_cell.length_b   1.000
_cell.length_c   1.000
_cell.angle_alpha   90.00
_cell.angle_beta   90.00
_cell.angle_gamma   90.00
#
_symmetry.space_group_name_H-M   'P 1'
#
loop_
_entity.id
_entity.type
_entity.pdbx_description
1 polymer ?
#
loop_
_entity_poly.entity_id
_entity_poly.type
_entity_poly.pdbx_seq_one_letter_code
_entity_poly.pdbx_strand_id
1 'polypeptide(L)'
;MVDVKALMQAAKNTTALSCEERMALYNSRRGDLTGYDCPICRNKGFVFLMRDGYEYTMEWECMEKRRGKWRLQKSGLQDMAERYRFETYEAKTSWQKSILAAAECFCEEREGWFYIGGQVGAGKTHICTAIANRLMLQGKGVRYMIWTEEATKLKALKTDDENYAREINKWKTA
;
A
#
# COMPACT_ATOMS: atom_id res chain seq x y z
N MET A 1 19.20 6.26 30.53
CA MET A 1 20.33 7.05 29.99
C MET A 1 21.16 6.12 29.12
N VAL A 2 21.16 6.32 27.81
CA VAL A 2 21.89 5.44 26.88
C VAL A 2 23.38 5.73 27.02
N ASP A 3 24.19 4.70 27.27
CA ASP A 3 25.64 4.86 27.41
C ASP A 3 26.28 5.15 26.05
N VAL A 4 26.50 6.45 25.80
CA VAL A 4 27.14 6.98 24.58
C VAL A 4 28.55 6.41 24.37
N LYS A 5 29.27 6.07 25.46
CA LYS A 5 30.61 5.47 25.35
C LYS A 5 30.54 4.05 24.81
N ALA A 6 29.53 3.25 25.23
CA ALA A 6 29.31 1.91 24.68
C ALA A 6 28.94 1.95 23.19
N LEU A 7 28.15 2.94 22.75
CA LEU A 7 27.82 3.16 21.33
C LEU A 7 29.05 3.58 20.53
N MET A 8 29.89 4.46 21.06
CA MET A 8 31.15 4.86 20.38
C MET A 8 32.15 3.72 20.30
N GLN A 9 32.23 2.87 21.34
CA GLN A 9 33.10 1.68 21.32
C GLN A 9 32.60 0.64 20.29
N ALA A 10 31.28 0.42 20.21
CA ALA A 10 30.68 -0.42 19.18
C ALA A 10 30.90 0.12 17.76
N ALA A 11 30.83 1.46 17.56
CA ALA A 11 31.14 2.11 16.30
C ALA A 11 32.62 1.97 15.89
N LYS A 12 33.56 2.07 16.84
CA LYS A 12 34.98 1.83 16.58
C LYS A 12 35.30 0.39 16.19
N ASN A 13 34.61 -0.58 16.80
CA ASN A 13 34.76 -1.99 16.44
C ASN A 13 34.16 -2.31 15.06
N THR A 14 33.18 -1.55 14.60
CA THR A 14 32.55 -1.73 13.27
C THR A 14 33.47 -1.27 12.14
N THR A 15 34.37 -0.32 12.37
CA THR A 15 35.36 0.15 11.37
C THR A 15 36.48 -0.88 11.12
N ALA A 16 36.67 -1.84 12.00
CA ALA A 16 37.65 -2.91 11.84
C ALA A 16 37.12 -4.15 11.07
N LEU A 17 35.80 -4.20 10.83
CA LEU A 17 35.19 -5.33 10.10
C LEU A 17 35.35 -5.18 8.60
N SER A 18 35.51 -6.28 7.90
CA SER A 18 35.43 -6.33 6.43
C SER A 18 34.04 -5.86 5.94
N CYS A 19 33.96 -5.49 4.66
CA CYS A 19 32.68 -5.10 4.06
C CYS A 19 31.63 -6.23 4.17
N GLU A 20 32.05 -7.47 3.91
CA GLU A 20 31.20 -8.66 3.99
C GLU A 20 30.70 -8.90 5.42
N GLU A 21 31.56 -8.73 6.42
CA GLU A 21 31.19 -8.87 7.83
C GLU A 21 30.20 -7.76 8.27
N ARG A 22 30.41 -6.51 7.82
CA ARG A 22 29.48 -5.40 8.09
C ARG A 22 28.11 -5.66 7.45
N MET A 23 28.10 -6.14 6.20
CA MET A 23 26.88 -6.50 5.49
C MET A 23 26.13 -7.65 6.19
N ALA A 24 26.84 -8.71 6.55
CA ALA A 24 26.27 -9.85 7.28
C ALA A 24 25.71 -9.43 8.64
N LEU A 25 26.47 -8.62 9.39
CA LEU A 25 26.05 -8.09 10.68
C LEU A 25 24.81 -7.19 10.56
N TYR A 26 24.77 -6.31 9.57
CA TYR A 26 23.59 -5.47 9.31
C TYR A 26 22.38 -6.35 8.97
N ASN A 27 22.52 -7.26 8.04
CA ASN A 27 21.41 -8.10 7.56
C ASN A 27 20.93 -9.10 8.62
N SER A 28 21.77 -9.50 9.58
CA SER A 28 21.40 -10.39 10.67
C SER A 28 20.55 -9.71 11.78
N ARG A 29 20.66 -8.40 11.93
CA ARG A 29 19.92 -7.66 12.97
C ARG A 29 18.44 -7.58 12.61
N ARG A 30 17.58 -7.59 13.64
CA ARG A 30 16.14 -7.36 13.49
C ARG A 30 15.83 -5.86 13.58
N GLY A 31 14.91 -5.38 12.75
CA GLY A 31 14.36 -4.02 12.83
C GLY A 31 13.01 -4.00 13.54
N ASP A 32 12.46 -2.80 13.67
CA ASP A 32 11.27 -2.51 14.48
C ASP A 32 9.98 -2.35 13.66
N LEU A 33 10.05 -2.56 12.33
CA LEU A 33 8.88 -2.42 11.47
C LEU A 33 7.85 -3.52 11.78
N THR A 34 6.61 -3.11 12.01
CA THR A 34 5.47 -3.98 12.32
C THR A 34 4.58 -4.22 11.10
N GLY A 35 3.56 -5.07 11.25
CA GLY A 35 2.51 -5.28 10.25
C GLY A 35 2.79 -6.34 9.17
N TYR A 36 4.03 -6.73 8.97
CA TYR A 36 4.47 -7.83 8.10
C TYR A 36 5.81 -8.37 8.62
N ASP A 37 5.93 -9.67 8.86
CA ASP A 37 7.20 -10.26 9.29
C ASP A 37 8.01 -10.70 8.07
N CYS A 38 9.09 -9.97 7.77
CA CYS A 38 9.94 -10.22 6.61
C CYS A 38 11.19 -11.00 7.02
N PRO A 39 11.38 -12.24 6.54
CA PRO A 39 12.54 -13.04 6.91
C PRO A 39 13.85 -12.50 6.31
N ILE A 40 13.79 -11.77 5.20
CA ILE A 40 14.99 -11.31 4.48
C ILE A 40 15.57 -10.05 5.13
N CYS A 41 14.81 -8.95 5.19
CA CYS A 41 15.31 -7.72 5.83
C CYS A 41 15.14 -7.73 7.35
N ARG A 42 14.53 -8.77 7.92
CA ARG A 42 14.23 -8.92 9.36
C ARG A 42 13.55 -7.69 9.94
N ASN A 43 12.55 -7.19 9.23
CA ASN A 43 11.75 -6.01 9.61
C ASN A 43 12.51 -4.68 9.68
N LYS A 44 13.62 -4.53 8.96
CA LYS A 44 14.31 -3.23 8.79
C LYS A 44 13.77 -2.42 7.62
N GLY A 45 13.16 -3.08 6.63
CA GLY A 45 12.70 -2.45 5.39
C GLY A 45 13.81 -2.27 4.35
N PHE A 46 15.05 -2.44 4.73
CA PHE A 46 16.23 -2.30 3.89
C PHE A 46 17.15 -3.51 4.02
N VAL A 47 17.87 -3.81 2.95
CA VAL A 47 18.97 -4.78 2.95
C VAL A 47 20.26 -4.06 2.57
N PHE A 48 21.37 -4.51 3.15
CA PHE A 48 22.68 -4.03 2.82
C PHE A 48 23.32 -4.99 1.81
N LEU A 49 23.77 -4.45 0.70
CA LEU A 49 24.28 -5.21 -0.45
C LEU A 49 25.61 -4.60 -0.91
N MET A 50 26.38 -5.41 -1.64
CA MET A 50 27.54 -4.96 -2.39
C MET A 50 27.30 -5.16 -3.88
N ARG A 51 27.61 -4.14 -4.67
CA ARG A 51 27.60 -4.20 -6.12
C ARG A 51 28.76 -3.41 -6.68
N ASP A 52 29.50 -4.03 -7.60
CA ASP A 52 30.64 -3.42 -8.27
C ASP A 52 31.72 -2.85 -7.30
N GLY A 53 31.89 -3.49 -6.13
CA GLY A 53 32.82 -3.04 -5.08
C GLY A 53 32.32 -1.93 -4.17
N TYR A 54 31.09 -1.43 -4.37
CA TYR A 54 30.47 -0.39 -3.56
C TYR A 54 29.41 -0.93 -2.62
N GLU A 55 29.43 -0.43 -1.39
CA GLU A 55 28.42 -0.72 -0.38
C GLU A 55 27.19 0.17 -0.59
N TYR A 56 25.98 -0.40 -0.61
CA TYR A 56 24.75 0.36 -0.67
C TYR A 56 23.63 -0.33 0.09
N THR A 57 22.68 0.48 0.57
CA THR A 57 21.43 -0.03 1.14
C THR A 57 20.31 0.11 0.12
N MET A 58 19.53 -0.95 -0.05
CA MET A 58 18.38 -0.97 -0.93
C MET A 58 17.12 -1.20 -0.12
N GLU A 59 16.06 -0.46 -0.45
CA GLU A 59 14.74 -0.72 0.09
C GLU A 59 14.27 -2.11 -0.36
N TRP A 60 13.79 -2.91 0.60
CA TRP A 60 13.36 -4.26 0.32
C TRP A 60 11.88 -4.31 -0.07
N GLU A 61 11.50 -5.23 -0.94
CA GLU A 61 10.14 -5.40 -1.48
C GLU A 61 9.03 -5.47 -0.41
N CYS A 62 9.37 -5.88 0.81
CA CYS A 62 8.42 -5.89 1.91
C CYS A 62 7.89 -4.49 2.28
N MET A 63 8.60 -3.43 1.93
CA MET A 63 8.14 -2.05 2.17
C MET A 63 6.91 -1.73 1.32
N GLU A 64 6.86 -2.24 0.08
CA GLU A 64 5.68 -2.06 -0.75
C GLU A 64 4.46 -2.81 -0.20
N LYS A 65 4.65 -4.03 0.32
CA LYS A 65 3.59 -4.77 1.03
C LYS A 65 3.08 -4.01 2.27
N ARG A 66 3.99 -3.37 3.02
CA ARG A 66 3.63 -2.54 4.19
C ARG A 66 2.86 -1.29 3.77
N ARG A 67 3.31 -0.60 2.72
CA ARG A 67 2.62 0.56 2.14
C ARG A 67 1.23 0.16 1.62
N GLY A 68 1.13 -0.99 0.94
CA GLY A 68 -0.15 -1.54 0.49
C GLY A 68 -1.13 -1.76 1.65
N LYS A 69 -0.68 -2.40 2.73
CA LYS A 69 -1.49 -2.60 3.93
C LYS A 69 -1.94 -1.29 4.57
N TRP A 70 -1.04 -0.32 4.66
CA TRP A 70 -1.35 1.01 5.19
C TRP A 70 -2.35 1.77 4.30
N ARG A 71 -2.18 1.71 2.95
CA ARG A 71 -3.14 2.27 1.99
C ARG A 71 -4.52 1.63 2.16
N LEU A 72 -4.56 0.31 2.31
CA LEU A 72 -5.80 -0.43 2.56
C LEU A 72 -6.51 0.05 3.83
N GLN A 73 -5.79 0.21 4.93
CA GLN A 73 -6.36 0.73 6.18
C GLN A 73 -6.91 2.16 6.02
N LYS A 74 -6.23 3.00 5.23
CA LYS A 74 -6.69 4.38 4.96
C LYS A 74 -7.79 4.50 3.91
N SER A 75 -7.94 3.53 3.04
CA SER A 75 -8.92 3.57 1.95
C SER A 75 -10.37 3.39 2.40
N GLY A 76 -10.60 2.93 3.63
CA GLY A 76 -11.94 2.54 4.12
C GLY A 76 -12.43 1.20 3.58
N LEU A 77 -11.57 0.42 2.91
CA LEU A 77 -11.91 -0.87 2.30
C LEU A 77 -11.54 -2.08 3.18
N GLN A 78 -10.99 -1.86 4.38
CA GLN A 78 -10.36 -2.89 5.19
C GLN A 78 -11.22 -4.17 5.34
N ASP A 79 -12.51 -4.01 5.62
CA ASP A 79 -13.43 -5.14 5.84
C ASP A 79 -13.93 -5.80 4.55
N MET A 80 -13.82 -5.09 3.42
CA MET A 80 -14.30 -5.54 2.11
C MET A 80 -13.19 -6.09 1.22
N ALA A 81 -11.95 -5.68 1.46
CA ALA A 81 -10.81 -5.97 0.59
C ALA A 81 -10.48 -7.46 0.49
N GLU A 82 -10.65 -8.22 1.57
CA GLU A 82 -10.43 -9.67 1.55
C GLU A 82 -11.58 -10.42 0.88
N ARG A 83 -12.80 -9.91 1.03
CA ARG A 83 -14.01 -10.54 0.52
C ARG A 83 -14.24 -10.28 -0.96
N TYR A 84 -13.97 -9.06 -1.43
CA TYR A 84 -14.26 -8.61 -2.81
C TYR A 84 -12.98 -8.45 -3.62
N ARG A 85 -12.52 -9.54 -4.22
CA ARG A 85 -11.37 -9.61 -5.13
C ARG A 85 -11.82 -10.16 -6.47
N PHE A 86 -11.02 -10.01 -7.51
CA PHE A 86 -11.32 -10.61 -8.82
C PHE A 86 -11.43 -12.13 -8.73
N GLU A 87 -10.57 -12.76 -7.94
CA GLU A 87 -10.53 -14.20 -7.73
C GLU A 87 -11.79 -14.76 -7.02
N THR A 88 -12.47 -13.90 -6.25
CA THR A 88 -13.72 -14.28 -5.55
C THR A 88 -14.98 -13.87 -6.31
N TYR A 89 -14.85 -13.24 -7.49
CA TYR A 89 -15.99 -12.84 -8.31
C TYR A 89 -16.48 -14.00 -9.17
N GLU A 90 -17.67 -14.50 -8.88
CA GLU A 90 -18.30 -15.57 -9.64
C GLU A 90 -18.98 -15.05 -10.92
N ALA A 91 -18.26 -15.06 -12.03
CA ALA A 91 -18.81 -14.68 -13.33
C ALA A 91 -19.54 -15.87 -13.98
N LYS A 92 -20.85 -16.01 -13.72
CA LYS A 92 -21.68 -17.13 -14.23
C LYS A 92 -22.22 -16.86 -15.64
N THR A 93 -22.51 -15.62 -15.96
CA THR A 93 -23.10 -15.21 -17.24
C THR A 93 -22.08 -14.56 -18.17
N SER A 94 -22.43 -14.49 -19.48
CA SER A 94 -21.53 -13.84 -20.46
C SER A 94 -21.27 -12.37 -20.13
N TRP A 95 -22.29 -11.62 -19.73
CA TRP A 95 -22.15 -10.21 -19.38
C TRP A 95 -21.28 -10.01 -18.12
N GLN A 96 -21.36 -10.92 -17.13
CA GLN A 96 -20.49 -10.88 -15.94
C GLN A 96 -19.01 -11.10 -16.32
N LYS A 97 -18.76 -12.03 -17.24
CA LYS A 97 -17.41 -12.28 -17.77
C LYS A 97 -16.87 -11.07 -18.53
N SER A 98 -17.73 -10.41 -19.34
CA SER A 98 -17.34 -9.19 -20.05
C SER A 98 -17.01 -8.04 -19.10
N ILE A 99 -17.80 -7.85 -18.03
CA ILE A 99 -17.51 -6.82 -17.01
C ILE A 99 -16.22 -7.14 -16.26
N LEU A 100 -15.98 -8.39 -15.91
CA LEU A 100 -14.76 -8.83 -15.24
C LEU A 100 -13.54 -8.52 -16.13
N ALA A 101 -13.57 -8.93 -17.39
CA ALA A 101 -12.49 -8.67 -18.34
C ALA A 101 -12.23 -7.16 -18.53
N ALA A 102 -13.29 -6.35 -18.64
CA ALA A 102 -13.16 -4.90 -18.75
C ALA A 102 -12.54 -4.27 -17.49
N ALA A 103 -12.89 -4.77 -16.30
CA ALA A 103 -12.33 -4.28 -15.04
C ALA A 103 -10.86 -4.65 -14.88
N GLU A 104 -10.46 -5.85 -15.30
CA GLU A 104 -9.06 -6.28 -15.31
C GLU A 104 -8.23 -5.45 -16.30
N CYS A 105 -8.74 -5.25 -17.53
CA CYS A 105 -8.12 -4.40 -18.56
C CYS A 105 -7.92 -2.96 -18.03
N PHE A 106 -8.93 -2.37 -17.39
CA PHE A 106 -8.82 -1.04 -16.78
C PHE A 106 -7.68 -0.95 -15.74
N CYS A 107 -7.45 -2.00 -14.97
CA CYS A 107 -6.33 -2.03 -14.03
C CYS A 107 -4.96 -2.05 -14.71
N GLU A 108 -4.85 -2.58 -15.93
CA GLU A 108 -3.60 -2.64 -16.71
C GLU A 108 -3.35 -1.34 -17.48
N GLU A 109 -4.36 -0.82 -18.18
CA GLU A 109 -4.26 0.35 -19.05
C GLU A 109 -4.11 1.67 -18.28
N ARG A 110 -4.73 1.77 -17.09
CA ARG A 110 -4.58 2.86 -16.10
C ARG A 110 -5.02 4.25 -16.56
N GLU A 111 -5.75 4.36 -17.63
CA GLU A 111 -6.22 5.64 -18.16
C GLU A 111 -7.75 5.68 -18.25
N GLY A 112 -8.30 6.88 -18.04
CA GLY A 112 -9.72 7.14 -18.21
C GLY A 112 -10.59 6.81 -17.01
N TRP A 113 -11.83 6.46 -17.29
CA TRP A 113 -12.90 6.22 -16.33
C TRP A 113 -13.45 4.81 -16.47
N PHE A 114 -13.69 4.13 -15.35
CA PHE A 114 -14.45 2.90 -15.31
C PHE A 114 -15.81 3.20 -14.68
N TYR A 115 -16.87 3.07 -15.45
CA TYR A 115 -18.24 3.23 -14.99
C TYR A 115 -18.98 1.89 -15.00
N ILE A 116 -19.65 1.56 -13.91
CA ILE A 116 -20.47 0.36 -13.79
C ILE A 116 -21.84 0.71 -13.25
N GLY A 117 -22.89 0.43 -14.05
CA GLY A 117 -24.30 0.62 -13.71
C GLY A 117 -25.06 -0.69 -13.67
N GLY A 118 -26.23 -0.70 -13.05
CA GLY A 118 -27.11 -1.87 -13.01
C GLY A 118 -27.91 -1.99 -11.72
N GLN A 119 -28.72 -3.04 -11.62
CA GLN A 119 -29.63 -3.30 -10.50
C GLN A 119 -28.88 -3.57 -9.19
N VAL A 120 -29.57 -3.42 -8.07
CA VAL A 120 -29.06 -3.81 -6.76
C VAL A 120 -28.72 -5.31 -6.75
N GLY A 121 -27.61 -5.68 -6.15
CA GLY A 121 -27.18 -7.09 -6.11
C GLY A 121 -26.40 -7.57 -7.36
N ALA A 122 -26.27 -6.75 -8.42
CA ALA A 122 -25.55 -7.13 -9.65
C ALA A 122 -24.01 -7.23 -9.52
N GLY A 123 -23.44 -7.09 -8.32
CA GLY A 123 -21.99 -7.24 -8.10
C GLY A 123 -21.16 -5.97 -8.33
N LYS A 124 -21.78 -4.79 -8.51
CA LYS A 124 -21.04 -3.53 -8.75
C LYS A 124 -20.00 -3.22 -7.68
N THR A 125 -20.39 -3.28 -6.42
CA THR A 125 -19.49 -3.04 -5.28
C THR A 125 -18.34 -4.04 -5.28
N HIS A 126 -18.60 -5.32 -5.60
CA HIS A 126 -17.57 -6.33 -5.72
C HIS A 126 -16.52 -5.92 -6.76
N ILE A 127 -16.94 -5.59 -7.98
CA ILE A 127 -16.04 -5.18 -9.06
C ILE A 127 -15.25 -3.90 -8.69
N CYS A 128 -15.92 -2.86 -8.18
CA CYS A 128 -15.24 -1.63 -7.78
C CYS A 128 -14.20 -1.87 -6.67
N THR A 129 -14.54 -2.72 -5.70
CA THR A 129 -13.61 -3.08 -4.62
C THR A 129 -12.46 -3.94 -5.14
N ALA A 130 -12.71 -4.86 -6.07
CA ALA A 130 -11.67 -5.66 -6.71
C ALA A 130 -10.67 -4.81 -7.52
N ILE A 131 -11.16 -3.81 -8.27
CA ILE A 131 -10.32 -2.81 -8.95
C ILE A 131 -9.46 -2.08 -7.92
N ALA A 132 -10.07 -1.53 -6.88
CA ALA A 132 -9.37 -0.81 -5.82
C ALA A 132 -8.26 -1.67 -5.18
N ASN A 133 -8.55 -2.93 -4.86
CA ASN A 133 -7.59 -3.89 -4.34
C ASN A 133 -6.41 -4.13 -5.31
N ARG A 134 -6.70 -4.38 -6.58
CA ARG A 134 -5.67 -4.61 -7.59
C ARG A 134 -4.75 -3.41 -7.73
N LEU A 135 -5.30 -2.18 -7.81
CA LEU A 135 -4.52 -0.95 -7.89
C LEU A 135 -3.67 -0.70 -6.65
N MET A 136 -4.19 -0.99 -5.44
CA MET A 136 -3.40 -0.90 -4.20
C MET A 136 -2.24 -1.90 -4.17
N LEU A 137 -2.45 -3.12 -4.67
CA LEU A 137 -1.38 -4.13 -4.79
C LEU A 137 -0.30 -3.71 -5.79
N GLN A 138 -0.66 -2.93 -6.81
CA GLN A 138 0.26 -2.32 -7.77
C GLN A 138 0.96 -1.06 -7.22
N GLY A 139 0.76 -0.70 -5.97
CA GLY A 139 1.39 0.46 -5.34
C GLY A 139 0.67 1.79 -5.56
N LYS A 140 -0.54 1.78 -6.14
CA LYS A 140 -1.31 3.00 -6.40
C LYS A 140 -2.03 3.49 -5.14
N GLY A 141 -2.14 4.80 -5.02
CA GLY A 141 -3.06 5.42 -4.08
C GLY A 141 -4.50 5.13 -4.50
N VAL A 142 -5.33 4.72 -3.56
CA VAL A 142 -6.76 4.46 -3.80
C VAL A 142 -7.56 5.03 -2.64
N ARG A 143 -8.64 5.71 -2.98
CA ARG A 143 -9.64 6.16 -2.01
C ARG A 143 -11.00 5.60 -2.38
N TYR A 144 -11.59 4.84 -1.49
CA TYR A 144 -12.96 4.38 -1.60
C TYR A 144 -13.88 5.38 -0.93
N MET A 145 -14.96 5.78 -1.61
CA MET A 145 -15.91 6.75 -1.09
C MET A 145 -17.33 6.28 -1.32
N ILE A 146 -18.14 6.35 -0.28
CA ILE A 146 -19.58 6.24 -0.40
C ILE A 146 -20.10 7.65 -0.61
N TRP A 147 -20.52 7.98 -1.84
CA TRP A 147 -20.84 9.36 -2.23
C TRP A 147 -21.88 10.04 -1.33
N THR A 148 -22.89 9.33 -0.90
CA THR A 148 -23.95 9.87 -0.01
C THR A 148 -23.38 10.34 1.33
N GLU A 149 -22.41 9.59 1.89
CA GLU A 149 -21.76 9.94 3.15
C GLU A 149 -20.80 11.10 2.98
N GLU A 150 -19.96 11.05 1.96
CA GLU A 150 -18.98 12.10 1.68
C GLU A 150 -19.66 13.41 1.27
N ALA A 151 -20.73 13.37 0.48
CA ALA A 151 -21.51 14.54 0.14
C ALA A 151 -22.16 15.20 1.37
N THR A 152 -22.60 14.39 2.33
CA THR A 152 -23.15 14.89 3.60
C THR A 152 -22.08 15.59 4.44
N LYS A 153 -20.88 15.01 4.53
CA LYS A 153 -19.72 15.63 5.21
C LYS A 153 -19.35 16.97 4.56
N LEU A 154 -19.26 17.02 3.23
CA LEU A 154 -18.95 18.26 2.51
C LEU A 154 -20.01 19.34 2.71
N LYS A 155 -21.30 18.96 2.68
CA LYS A 155 -22.38 19.92 2.96
C LYS A 155 -22.28 20.50 4.36
N ALA A 156 -21.89 19.71 5.36
CA ALA A 156 -21.68 20.18 6.72
C ALA A 156 -20.49 21.16 6.83
N LEU A 157 -19.49 21.05 5.95
CA LEU A 157 -18.33 21.93 5.92
C LEU A 157 -18.51 23.18 5.05
N LYS A 158 -19.68 23.38 4.42
CA LYS A 158 -19.92 24.46 3.44
C LYS A 158 -19.66 25.87 3.98
N THR A 159 -19.75 26.08 5.28
CA THR A 159 -19.50 27.36 5.96
C THR A 159 -18.09 27.50 6.51
N ASP A 160 -17.25 26.47 6.35
CA ASP A 160 -15.87 26.42 6.82
C ASP A 160 -14.96 26.17 5.63
N ASP A 161 -14.57 27.25 4.96
CA ASP A 161 -13.81 27.19 3.70
C ASP A 161 -12.47 26.47 3.85
N GLU A 162 -11.81 26.59 4.99
CA GLU A 162 -10.51 25.95 5.22
C GLU A 162 -10.65 24.42 5.34
N ASN A 163 -11.58 23.96 6.15
CA ASN A 163 -11.82 22.53 6.31
C ASN A 163 -12.43 21.91 5.05
N TYR A 164 -13.29 22.65 4.33
CA TYR A 164 -13.83 22.24 3.04
C TYR A 164 -12.71 22.04 2.00
N ALA A 165 -11.83 23.02 1.84
CA ALA A 165 -10.70 22.96 0.92
C ALA A 165 -9.73 21.81 1.29
N ARG A 166 -9.48 21.61 2.58
CA ARG A 166 -8.65 20.50 3.07
C ARG A 166 -9.25 19.15 2.71
N GLU A 167 -10.56 18.96 2.87
CA GLU A 167 -11.23 17.71 2.53
C GLU A 167 -11.23 17.43 1.03
N ILE A 168 -11.51 18.43 0.20
CA ILE A 168 -11.40 18.32 -1.26
C ILE A 168 -9.98 17.99 -1.70
N ASN A 169 -8.97 18.60 -1.09
CA ASN A 169 -7.57 18.31 -1.44
C ASN A 169 -7.17 16.85 -1.13
N LYS A 170 -7.69 16.27 -0.05
CA LYS A 170 -7.50 14.84 0.23
C LYS A 170 -8.03 13.93 -0.89
N TRP A 171 -9.10 14.36 -1.59
CA TRP A 171 -9.65 13.59 -2.70
C TRP A 171 -8.81 13.69 -3.97
N LYS A 172 -8.15 14.83 -4.17
CA LYS A 172 -7.29 15.06 -5.35
C LYS A 172 -5.92 14.39 -5.24
N THR A 173 -5.48 14.08 -4.03
CA THR A 173 -4.13 13.55 -3.75
C THR A 173 -4.11 12.09 -3.30
N ALA A 174 -5.20 11.37 -3.48
CA ALA A 174 -5.33 9.96 -3.13
C ALA A 174 -4.59 9.03 -4.10
#